data_26f9290902cf02a3fa79696bfbfa922c
#
_entry.id   26f9290902cf02a3fa79696bfbfa922c
#
_cell.length_a   1.000
_cell.length_b   1.000
_cell.length_c   1.000
_cell.angle_alpha   90.00
_cell.angle_beta   90.00
_cell.angle_gamma   90.00
#
_symmetry.space_group_name_H-M   'P 1'
#
loop_
_entity.id
_entity.type
_entity.pdbx_description
1 polymer ?
#
loop_
_entity_poly.entity_id
_entity_poly.type
_entity_poly.pdbx_seq_one_letter_code
_entity_poly.pdbx_strand_id
1 'polypeptide(L)'
;MKRSTLADRYCSIARSSSELMDAWSFVILRELFLANMRFDGLQAQTGMSPRSLTLRLADLAESGIIKRVAYQQSPARYEYRLTSKGKELWPVVIALKQWGDKWSGPWSDDQPPLTLHHKDHDHQLELGFICKTCGEPVDAHSTEGTMSPAMTAEREQTASDYQQAIRSKRQGGA
;
A
#
# COMPACT_ATOMS: atom_id res chain seq x y z
N MET A 1 3.27 17.09 -4.68
CA MET A 1 1.80 16.99 -4.90
C MET A 1 1.17 16.76 -3.53
N LYS A 2 0.13 17.51 -3.16
CA LYS A 2 -0.49 17.38 -1.83
C LYS A 2 -1.33 16.08 -1.77
N ARG A 3 -1.37 15.42 -0.61
CA ARG A 3 -2.14 14.18 -0.33
C ARG A 3 -3.62 14.34 -0.71
N SER A 4 -4.22 15.51 -0.43
CA SER A 4 -5.60 15.84 -0.78
C SER A 4 -5.92 15.72 -2.27
N THR A 5 -4.97 16.03 -3.17
CA THR A 5 -5.20 15.96 -4.62
C THR A 5 -5.33 14.54 -5.18
N LEU A 6 -4.77 13.53 -4.54
CA LEU A 6 -4.94 12.13 -4.95
C LEU A 6 -6.24 11.51 -4.42
N ALA A 7 -6.65 11.90 -3.21
CA ALA A 7 -7.89 11.41 -2.60
C ALA A 7 -9.13 11.83 -3.37
N ASP A 8 -9.08 13.00 -4.03
CA ASP A 8 -10.19 13.56 -4.78
C ASP A 8 -10.32 13.00 -6.22
N ARG A 9 -9.32 12.25 -6.70
CA ARG A 9 -9.31 11.68 -8.05
C ARG A 9 -10.35 10.57 -8.22
N TYR A 10 -10.97 10.51 -9.39
CA TYR A 10 -11.85 9.41 -9.78
C TYR A 10 -11.03 8.19 -10.26
N CYS A 11 -10.16 7.72 -9.41
CA CYS A 11 -9.23 6.63 -9.66
C CYS A 11 -8.96 5.84 -8.37
N SER A 12 -9.29 4.56 -8.35
CA SER A 12 -9.08 3.70 -7.18
C SER A 12 -7.60 3.63 -6.76
N ILE A 13 -6.68 3.57 -7.71
CA ILE A 13 -5.24 3.55 -7.43
C ILE A 13 -4.81 4.87 -6.76
N ALA A 14 -5.25 6.02 -7.28
CA ALA A 14 -4.91 7.32 -6.70
C ALA A 14 -5.45 7.45 -5.26
N ARG A 15 -6.70 7.05 -5.03
CA ARG A 15 -7.33 7.08 -3.70
C ARG A 15 -6.64 6.13 -2.73
N SER A 16 -6.40 4.89 -3.10
CA SER A 16 -5.68 3.93 -2.26
C SER A 16 -4.26 4.40 -1.95
N SER A 17 -3.56 4.95 -2.93
CA SER A 17 -2.25 5.54 -2.73
C SER A 17 -2.30 6.71 -1.75
N SER A 18 -3.38 7.51 -1.71
CA SER A 18 -3.51 8.59 -0.73
C SER A 18 -3.61 8.10 0.72
N GLU A 19 -4.10 6.91 0.94
CA GLU A 19 -4.20 6.29 2.27
C GLU A 19 -2.92 5.56 2.70
N LEU A 20 -2.21 4.95 1.75
CA LEU A 20 -1.04 4.10 2.00
C LEU A 20 0.32 4.79 1.81
N MET A 21 0.34 5.91 1.30
CA MET A 21 1.23 6.90 0.67
C MET A 21 2.73 6.90 0.91
N ASP A 22 3.35 6.09 1.73
CA ASP A 22 4.80 6.04 1.74
C ASP A 22 5.35 4.62 1.94
N ALA A 23 6.61 4.48 1.62
CA ALA A 23 7.32 3.22 1.77
C ALA A 23 7.27 2.66 3.21
N TRP A 24 7.24 3.53 4.20
CA TRP A 24 7.18 3.13 5.60
C TRP A 24 5.86 2.49 5.99
N SER A 25 4.75 2.90 5.39
CA SER A 25 3.45 2.27 5.62
C SER A 25 3.48 0.78 5.26
N PHE A 26 4.09 0.40 4.13
CA PHE A 26 4.23 -1.00 3.75
C PHE A 26 5.17 -1.78 4.67
N VAL A 27 6.25 -1.15 5.15
CA VAL A 27 7.17 -1.76 6.12
C VAL A 27 6.48 -1.98 7.47
N ILE A 28 5.67 -1.03 7.94
CA ILE A 28 4.86 -1.19 9.16
C ILE A 28 3.80 -2.30 8.97
N LEU A 29 3.10 -2.33 7.84
CA LEU A 29 2.12 -3.38 7.54
C LEU A 29 2.76 -4.78 7.53
N ARG A 30 3.95 -4.91 6.94
CA ARG A 30 4.74 -6.16 6.98
C ARG A 30 4.94 -6.62 8.42
N GLU A 31 5.38 -5.73 9.30
CA GLU A 31 5.61 -6.05 10.71
C GLU A 31 4.32 -6.50 11.41
N LEU A 32 3.21 -5.80 11.16
CA LEU A 32 1.92 -6.16 11.73
C LEU A 32 1.42 -7.53 11.24
N PHE A 33 1.67 -7.88 9.97
CA PHE A 33 1.37 -9.23 9.44
C PHE A 33 2.29 -10.31 10.05
N LEU A 34 3.49 -9.94 10.48
CA LEU A 34 4.40 -10.80 11.23
C LEU A 34 4.10 -10.81 12.74
N ALA A 35 2.94 -10.30 13.16
CA ALA A 35 2.49 -10.21 14.54
C ALA A 35 3.36 -9.33 15.47
N ASN A 36 4.19 -8.45 14.92
CA ASN A 36 4.92 -7.44 15.66
C ASN A 36 4.02 -6.21 15.87
N MET A 37 3.31 -6.16 17.01
CA MET A 37 2.21 -5.20 17.24
C MET A 37 2.58 -4.07 18.18
N ARG A 38 3.75 -4.09 18.86
CA ARG A 38 4.12 -3.11 19.87
C ARG A 38 5.00 -2.02 19.30
N PHE A 39 4.86 -0.81 19.82
CA PHE A 39 5.62 0.36 19.35
C PHE A 39 7.13 0.11 19.32
N ASP A 40 7.69 -0.41 20.43
CA ASP A 40 9.14 -0.65 20.54
C ASP A 40 9.62 -1.70 19.51
N GLY A 41 8.84 -2.76 19.31
CA GLY A 41 9.13 -3.76 18.29
C GLY A 41 9.06 -3.21 16.87
N LEU A 42 8.02 -2.43 16.56
CA LEU A 42 7.88 -1.73 15.27
C LEU A 42 9.06 -0.78 15.05
N GLN A 43 9.42 0.01 16.06
CA GLN A 43 10.55 0.92 15.98
C GLN A 43 11.87 0.18 15.71
N ALA A 44 12.13 -0.89 16.45
CA ALA A 44 13.36 -1.68 16.31
C ALA A 44 13.50 -2.28 14.91
N GLN A 45 12.41 -2.81 14.33
CA GLN A 45 12.44 -3.48 13.03
C GLN A 45 12.37 -2.52 11.85
N THR A 46 11.76 -1.34 12.01
CA THR A 46 11.69 -0.35 10.94
C THR A 46 12.87 0.60 10.93
N GLY A 47 13.57 0.79 12.06
CA GLY A 47 14.63 1.79 12.22
C GLY A 47 14.11 3.24 12.18
N MET A 48 12.80 3.46 12.24
CA MET A 48 12.20 4.79 12.20
C MET A 48 12.47 5.57 13.49
N SER A 49 12.57 6.89 13.37
CA SER A 49 12.54 7.73 14.57
C SER A 49 11.20 7.58 15.30
N PRO A 50 11.15 7.72 16.66
CA PRO A 50 9.89 7.65 17.40
C PRO A 50 8.83 8.61 16.88
N ARG A 51 9.24 9.81 16.50
CA ARG A 51 8.33 10.83 15.94
C ARG A 51 7.75 10.38 14.60
N SER A 52 8.57 9.88 13.69
CA SER A 52 8.11 9.44 12.36
C SER A 52 7.18 8.24 12.49
N LEU A 53 7.53 7.26 13.33
CA LEU A 53 6.67 6.10 13.57
C LEU A 53 5.33 6.50 14.18
N THR A 54 5.32 7.39 15.18
CA THR A 54 4.08 7.90 15.79
C THR A 54 3.16 8.53 14.76
N LEU A 55 3.69 9.38 13.87
CA LEU A 55 2.92 10.04 12.82
C LEU A 55 2.34 9.00 11.84
N ARG A 56 3.13 8.01 11.41
CA ARG A 56 2.65 6.97 10.50
C ARG A 56 1.59 6.07 11.11
N LEU A 57 1.77 5.69 12.37
CA LEU A 57 0.75 4.91 13.09
C LEU A 57 -0.54 5.70 13.28
N ALA A 58 -0.46 7.02 13.50
CA ALA A 58 -1.63 7.89 13.56
C ALA A 58 -2.34 7.97 12.20
N ASP A 59 -1.62 8.20 11.10
CA ASP A 59 -2.16 8.24 9.73
C ASP A 59 -2.86 6.92 9.35
N LEU A 60 -2.23 5.78 9.66
CA LEU A 60 -2.82 4.46 9.39
C LEU A 60 -4.07 4.18 10.27
N ALA A 61 -4.09 4.72 11.49
CA ALA A 61 -5.25 4.60 12.37
C ALA A 61 -6.40 5.51 11.90
N GLU A 62 -6.11 6.74 11.48
CA GLU A 62 -7.07 7.67 10.91
C GLU A 62 -7.71 7.12 9.62
N SER A 63 -6.91 6.49 8.78
CA SER A 63 -7.38 5.80 7.56
C SER A 63 -8.17 4.50 7.88
N GLY A 64 -8.28 4.10 9.15
CA GLY A 64 -8.98 2.89 9.56
C GLY A 64 -8.29 1.58 9.17
N ILE A 65 -7.02 1.63 8.80
CA ILE A 65 -6.23 0.45 8.42
C ILE A 65 -5.79 -0.32 9.67
N ILE A 66 -5.39 0.41 10.71
CA ILE A 66 -5.03 -0.15 12.01
C ILE A 66 -5.89 0.43 13.12
N LYS A 67 -5.87 -0.21 14.27
CA LYS A 67 -6.43 0.32 15.51
C LYS A 67 -5.44 0.16 16.65
N ARG A 68 -5.44 1.11 17.57
CA ARG A 68 -4.69 1.08 18.82
C ARG A 68 -5.53 0.40 19.90
N VAL A 69 -4.98 -0.61 20.56
CA VAL A 69 -5.67 -1.40 21.60
C VAL A 69 -4.84 -1.39 22.88
N ALA A 70 -5.44 -1.05 24.00
CA ALA A 70 -4.78 -1.16 25.27
C ALA A 70 -4.65 -2.64 25.67
N TYR A 71 -3.43 -3.07 26.02
CA TYR A 71 -3.20 -4.42 26.56
C TYR A 71 -2.81 -4.39 28.05
N GLN A 72 -2.51 -3.21 28.59
CA GLN A 72 -2.23 -2.98 30.00
C GLN A 72 -2.79 -1.61 30.39
N GLN A 73 -3.40 -1.51 31.57
CA GLN A 73 -4.04 -0.27 32.04
C GLN A 73 -3.15 0.57 32.95
N SER A 74 -2.28 -0.06 33.75
CA SER A 74 -1.45 0.67 34.69
C SER A 74 -0.01 0.12 34.74
N PRO A 75 1.00 0.85 34.22
CA PRO A 75 0.86 2.00 33.34
C PRO A 75 0.19 1.64 32.01
N ALA A 76 -0.50 2.57 31.37
CA ALA A 76 -1.20 2.30 30.12
C ALA A 76 -0.22 1.92 29.01
N ARG A 77 -0.39 0.72 28.45
CA ARG A 77 0.38 0.22 27.31
C ARG A 77 -0.54 -0.21 26.18
N TYR A 78 -0.08 0.01 24.96
CA TYR A 78 -0.89 -0.19 23.76
C TYR A 78 -0.15 -1.04 22.73
N GLU A 79 -0.94 -1.72 21.92
CA GLU A 79 -0.51 -2.40 20.71
C GLU A 79 -1.33 -1.92 19.51
N TYR A 80 -0.80 -2.12 18.32
CA TYR A 80 -1.42 -1.77 17.05
C TYR A 80 -1.88 -3.03 16.35
N ARG A 81 -3.15 -3.09 15.98
CA ARG A 81 -3.73 -4.26 15.30
C ARG A 81 -4.36 -3.86 13.98
N LEU A 82 -4.22 -4.71 12.98
CA LEU A 82 -4.93 -4.55 11.71
C LEU A 82 -6.44 -4.65 11.93
N THR A 83 -7.20 -3.74 11.30
CA THR A 83 -8.65 -3.85 11.16
C THR A 83 -9.01 -4.85 10.06
N SER A 84 -10.30 -5.06 9.77
CA SER A 84 -10.72 -5.84 8.59
C SER A 84 -10.19 -5.20 7.30
N LYS A 85 -10.31 -3.87 7.15
CA LYS A 85 -9.73 -3.09 6.04
C LYS A 85 -8.21 -3.29 5.92
N GLY A 86 -7.50 -3.27 7.04
CA GLY A 86 -6.05 -3.48 7.05
C GLY A 86 -5.65 -4.91 6.67
N LYS A 87 -6.42 -5.92 7.09
CA LYS A 87 -6.15 -7.32 6.72
C LYS A 87 -6.35 -7.59 5.22
N GLU A 88 -7.27 -6.88 4.58
CA GLU A 88 -7.50 -6.98 3.13
C GLU A 88 -6.34 -6.41 2.30
N LEU A 89 -5.38 -5.70 2.91
CA LEU A 89 -4.13 -5.30 2.27
C LEU A 89 -3.10 -6.43 2.14
N TRP A 90 -3.32 -7.58 2.76
CA TRP A 90 -2.39 -8.71 2.68
C TRP A 90 -1.99 -9.08 1.24
N PRO A 91 -2.92 -9.25 0.27
CA PRO A 91 -2.55 -9.55 -1.10
C PRO A 91 -1.68 -8.48 -1.76
N VAL A 92 -1.93 -7.19 -1.43
CA VAL A 92 -1.14 -6.07 -1.96
C VAL A 92 0.29 -6.10 -1.42
N VAL A 93 0.46 -6.34 -0.11
CA VAL A 93 1.77 -6.45 0.53
C VAL A 93 2.55 -7.64 -0.03
N ILE A 94 1.89 -8.77 -0.27
CA ILE A 94 2.54 -9.97 -0.82
C ILE A 94 2.88 -9.82 -2.30
N ALA A 95 2.03 -9.18 -3.09
CA ALA A 95 2.35 -8.85 -4.48
C ALA A 95 3.58 -7.93 -4.58
N LEU A 96 3.67 -6.92 -3.70
CA LEU A 96 4.85 -6.06 -3.60
C LEU A 96 6.10 -6.85 -3.18
N LYS A 97 5.96 -7.77 -2.21
CA LYS A 97 7.04 -8.67 -1.79
C LYS A 97 7.53 -9.52 -2.96
N GLN A 98 6.64 -10.20 -3.69
CA GLN A 98 7.03 -11.05 -4.82
C GLN A 98 7.76 -10.27 -5.91
N TRP A 99 7.28 -9.05 -6.19
CA TRP A 99 7.97 -8.14 -7.12
C TRP A 99 9.36 -7.78 -6.61
N GLY A 100 9.48 -7.43 -5.32
CA GLY A 100 10.75 -7.10 -4.67
C GLY A 100 11.72 -8.28 -4.65
N ASP A 101 11.25 -9.49 -4.33
CA ASP A 101 12.08 -10.71 -4.35
C ASP A 101 12.75 -10.91 -5.71
N LYS A 102 12.00 -10.65 -6.78
CA LYS A 102 12.48 -10.84 -8.16
C LYS A 102 13.43 -9.72 -8.64
N TRP A 103 13.17 -8.46 -8.24
CA TRP A 103 13.80 -7.32 -8.90
C TRP A 103 14.68 -6.46 -8.01
N SER A 104 14.63 -6.62 -6.68
CA SER A 104 15.35 -5.78 -5.72
C SER A 104 16.57 -6.47 -5.09
N GLY A 105 16.97 -7.66 -5.58
CA GLY A 105 18.19 -8.36 -5.16
C GLY A 105 19.49 -7.68 -5.63
N PRO A 106 20.64 -8.29 -5.35
CA PRO A 106 20.81 -9.67 -4.88
C PRO A 106 20.49 -9.86 -3.40
N TRP A 107 20.04 -11.05 -3.06
CA TRP A 107 19.77 -11.48 -1.68
C TRP A 107 20.90 -12.36 -1.17
N SER A 108 21.16 -12.33 0.15
CA SER A 108 22.08 -13.26 0.77
C SER A 108 21.58 -14.69 0.57
N ASP A 109 22.48 -15.61 0.30
CA ASP A 109 22.19 -17.04 0.12
C ASP A 109 21.26 -17.38 -1.07
N ASP A 110 21.13 -16.47 -2.04
CA ASP A 110 20.25 -16.62 -3.22
C ASP A 110 18.79 -16.95 -2.88
N GLN A 111 18.36 -16.57 -1.66
CA GLN A 111 17.00 -16.80 -1.19
C GLN A 111 16.30 -15.48 -0.81
N PRO A 112 15.00 -15.36 -1.05
CA PRO A 112 14.25 -14.18 -0.63
C PRO A 112 14.25 -14.05 0.90
N PRO A 113 14.30 -12.80 1.44
CA PRO A 113 14.39 -12.56 2.88
C PRO A 113 13.24 -13.13 3.72
N LEU A 114 12.10 -13.38 3.10
CA LEU A 114 10.92 -13.93 3.75
C LEU A 114 10.24 -14.95 2.82
N THR A 115 10.15 -16.19 3.29
CA THR A 115 9.39 -17.24 2.63
C THR A 115 8.06 -17.44 3.33
N LEU A 116 6.98 -17.52 2.58
CA LEU A 116 5.64 -17.79 3.10
C LEU A 116 5.26 -19.24 2.83
N HIS A 117 4.65 -19.87 3.83
CA HIS A 117 4.15 -21.22 3.74
C HIS A 117 2.65 -21.25 3.95
N HIS A 118 1.98 -22.15 3.24
CA HIS A 118 0.56 -22.42 3.48
C HIS A 118 0.45 -23.22 4.79
N LYS A 119 -0.34 -22.69 5.76
CA LYS A 119 -0.35 -23.23 7.14
C LYS A 119 -0.69 -24.71 7.24
N ASP A 120 -1.62 -25.14 6.42
CA ASP A 120 -2.17 -26.51 6.49
C ASP A 120 -1.61 -27.42 5.39
N HIS A 121 -0.57 -26.95 4.67
CA HIS A 121 0.09 -27.67 3.58
C HIS A 121 1.60 -27.50 3.66
N ASP A 122 2.34 -28.55 3.40
CA ASP A 122 3.79 -28.56 3.48
C ASP A 122 4.41 -28.07 2.14
N HIS A 123 4.07 -26.82 1.75
CA HIS A 123 4.69 -26.19 0.59
C HIS A 123 4.80 -24.67 0.75
N GLN A 124 5.75 -24.11 0.03
CA GLN A 124 5.91 -22.67 -0.10
C GLN A 124 4.72 -22.06 -0.85
N LEU A 125 4.24 -20.92 -0.37
CA LEU A 125 3.14 -20.20 -0.98
C LEU A 125 3.63 -19.39 -2.20
N GLU A 126 3.05 -19.67 -3.35
CA GLU A 126 3.13 -18.82 -4.53
C GLU A 126 1.77 -18.18 -4.80
N LEU A 127 1.74 -16.86 -4.99
CA LEU A 127 0.52 -16.16 -5.34
C LEU A 127 0.50 -15.81 -6.83
N GLY A 128 -0.65 -16.06 -7.44
CA GLY A 128 -0.95 -15.64 -8.80
C GLY A 128 -2.31 -14.95 -8.87
N PHE A 129 -2.53 -14.17 -9.91
CA PHE A 129 -3.83 -13.62 -10.22
C PHE A 129 -4.59 -14.60 -11.11
N ILE A 130 -5.78 -14.97 -10.69
CA ILE A 130 -6.65 -15.92 -11.39
C ILE A 130 -8.02 -15.27 -11.61
N CYS A 131 -8.54 -15.37 -12.82
CA CYS A 131 -9.91 -14.97 -13.11
C CYS A 131 -10.89 -15.89 -12.38
N LYS A 132 -11.68 -15.34 -11.46
CA LYS A 132 -12.65 -16.15 -10.67
C LYS A 132 -13.78 -16.74 -11.50
N THR A 133 -13.99 -16.26 -12.72
CA THR A 133 -15.06 -16.72 -13.62
C THR A 133 -14.64 -17.91 -14.46
N CYS A 134 -13.45 -17.86 -15.07
CA CYS A 134 -12.97 -18.94 -15.94
C CYS A 134 -11.84 -19.79 -15.33
N GLY A 135 -11.25 -19.37 -14.21
CA GLY A 135 -10.14 -20.07 -13.56
C GLY A 135 -8.77 -19.86 -14.21
N GLU A 136 -8.68 -19.11 -15.31
CA GLU A 136 -7.43 -18.88 -16.01
C GLU A 136 -6.54 -17.87 -15.29
N PRO A 137 -5.21 -18.04 -15.35
CA PRO A 137 -4.27 -17.03 -14.90
C PRO A 137 -4.43 -15.73 -15.70
N VAL A 138 -4.29 -14.60 -15.03
CA VAL A 138 -4.38 -13.27 -15.67
C VAL A 138 -3.15 -12.43 -15.42
N ASP A 139 -2.76 -11.67 -16.42
CA ASP A 139 -1.66 -10.71 -16.40
C ASP A 139 -2.00 -9.44 -17.18
N ALA A 140 -1.03 -8.54 -17.35
CA ALA A 140 -1.23 -7.29 -18.08
C ALA A 140 -1.51 -7.48 -19.58
N HIS A 141 -1.15 -8.64 -20.16
CA HIS A 141 -1.36 -8.94 -21.59
C HIS A 141 -2.72 -9.59 -21.84
N SER A 142 -3.22 -10.32 -20.85
CA SER A 142 -4.50 -11.02 -20.91
C SER A 142 -5.68 -10.21 -20.39
N THR A 143 -5.45 -8.94 -19.99
CA THR A 143 -6.48 -8.07 -19.41
C THR A 143 -6.61 -6.74 -20.16
N GLU A 144 -7.82 -6.24 -20.27
CA GLU A 144 -8.15 -4.93 -20.85
C GLU A 144 -8.96 -4.11 -19.88
N GLY A 145 -8.65 -2.82 -19.79
CA GLY A 145 -9.34 -1.88 -18.90
C GLY A 145 -10.36 -1.01 -19.63
N THR A 146 -11.60 -0.98 -19.13
CA THR A 146 -12.63 -0.05 -19.59
C THR A 146 -12.83 1.03 -18.55
N MET A 147 -12.68 2.31 -18.96
CA MET A 147 -12.88 3.46 -18.09
C MET A 147 -14.37 3.76 -17.93
N SER A 148 -14.79 4.10 -16.72
CA SER A 148 -16.13 4.66 -16.50
C SER A 148 -16.28 6.04 -17.12
N PRO A 149 -17.53 6.48 -17.44
CA PRO A 149 -17.75 7.84 -17.96
C PRO A 149 -17.17 8.95 -17.06
N ALA A 150 -17.26 8.80 -15.75
CA ALA A 150 -16.73 9.78 -14.80
C ALA A 150 -15.18 9.83 -14.83
N MET A 151 -14.50 8.68 -14.95
CA MET A 151 -13.04 8.65 -15.08
C MET A 151 -12.61 9.26 -16.43
N THR A 152 -13.33 8.99 -17.51
CA THR A 152 -13.06 9.57 -18.82
C THR A 152 -13.18 11.09 -18.77
N ALA A 153 -14.30 11.63 -18.24
CA ALA A 153 -14.53 13.07 -18.12
C ALA A 153 -13.45 13.76 -17.26
N GLU A 154 -13.04 13.17 -16.13
CA GLU A 154 -11.96 13.71 -15.31
C GLU A 154 -10.63 13.79 -16.08
N ARG A 155 -10.30 12.79 -16.87
CA ARG A 155 -9.06 12.76 -17.67
C ARG A 155 -9.08 13.84 -18.77
N GLU A 156 -10.19 14.01 -19.45
CA GLU A 156 -10.38 15.04 -20.48
C GLU A 156 -10.26 16.44 -19.89
N GLN A 157 -10.92 16.70 -18.75
CA GLN A 157 -10.81 17.98 -18.05
C GLN A 157 -9.36 18.25 -17.62
N THR A 158 -8.70 17.27 -17.01
CA THR A 158 -7.30 17.40 -16.58
C THR A 158 -6.37 17.72 -17.76
N ALA A 159 -6.58 17.07 -18.90
CA ALA A 159 -5.80 17.33 -20.11
C ALA A 159 -6.05 18.73 -20.66
N SER A 160 -7.29 19.18 -20.67
CA SER A 160 -7.68 20.54 -21.09
C SER A 160 -7.03 21.61 -20.20
N ASP A 161 -7.15 21.48 -18.88
CA ASP A 161 -6.58 22.41 -17.91
C ASP A 161 -5.05 22.51 -18.06
N TYR A 162 -4.38 21.38 -18.27
CA TYR A 162 -2.94 21.34 -18.52
C TYR A 162 -2.55 22.08 -19.81
N GLN A 163 -3.30 21.88 -20.90
CA GLN A 163 -3.07 22.58 -22.16
C GLN A 163 -3.28 24.11 -22.05
N GLN A 164 -4.31 24.52 -21.31
CA GLN A 164 -4.56 25.95 -21.05
C GLN A 164 -3.42 26.57 -20.22
N ALA A 165 -2.95 25.86 -19.17
CA ALA A 165 -1.84 26.33 -18.34
C ALA A 165 -0.52 26.48 -19.13
N ILE A 166 -0.26 25.63 -20.12
CA ILE A 166 0.92 25.77 -21.00
C ILE A 166 0.75 26.97 -21.91
N ARG A 167 -0.43 27.18 -22.52
CA ARG A 167 -0.68 28.33 -23.42
C ARG A 167 -0.52 29.65 -22.67
N SER A 168 -1.08 29.78 -21.47
CA SER A 168 -0.96 31.01 -20.67
C SER A 168 0.51 31.32 -20.27
N LYS A 169 1.29 30.31 -19.93
CA LYS A 169 2.74 30.51 -19.62
C LYS A 169 3.53 30.97 -20.85
N ARG A 170 3.18 30.52 -22.05
CA ARG A 170 3.86 30.95 -23.30
C ARG A 170 3.50 32.39 -23.70
N GLN A 171 2.31 32.85 -23.34
CA GLN A 171 1.86 34.20 -23.65
C GLN A 171 2.25 35.25 -22.62
N GLY A 172 2.50 34.84 -21.34
CA GLY A 172 2.93 35.74 -20.27
C GLY A 172 4.44 35.87 -20.09
N GLY A 173 5.24 35.20 -20.90
CA GLY A 173 6.71 35.23 -20.88
C GLY A 173 7.32 36.02 -22.08
N ALA A 174 6.57 36.88 -22.74
CA ALA A 174 7.03 37.77 -23.80
C ALA A 174 7.17 39.22 -23.29
#